data_45c6eb7047ce84e5300ff1fe44ac9702
#
_entry.id   45c6eb7047ce84e5300ff1fe44ac9702
#
_cell.length_a   1.000
_cell.length_b   1.000
_cell.length_c   1.000
_cell.angle_alpha   90.00
_cell.angle_beta   90.00
_cell.angle_gamma   90.00
#
_symmetry.space_group_name_H-M   'P 1'
#
loop_
_entity.id
_entity.type
_entity.pdbx_description
1 polymer ?
#
loop_
_entity_poly.entity_id
_entity_poly.type
_entity_poly.pdbx_seq_one_letter_code
_entity_poly.pdbx_strand_id
1 'polypeptide(L)'
;MGLLIGVLVSASALAVLAGTSRIGTGARARELIRLLNMKVLPKESGYLGIIGVSGQKVAVDGRALAVQSQNYYMLTRELPINYLHWLAPDDTHILIEGGPVDYFIFHPDGRAEKITLGMNLAAGETPVIAVPGGCWKALRLHPGASYALMANALSPEFTPDRVRIGAGLSWVRRFTNAAPWATAETLRELIGPNWTTE
;
A
#
# COMPACT_ATOMS: atom_id res chain seq x y z
N MET A 1 71.98 -13.92 27.84
CA MET A 1 71.24 -13.01 28.72
C MET A 1 70.61 -11.97 27.82
N GLY A 2 69.41 -12.27 27.31
CA GLY A 2 68.70 -11.43 26.35
C GLY A 2 67.37 -10.99 26.92
N LEU A 3 67.22 -9.71 27.06
CA LEU A 3 66.02 -9.03 27.60
C LEU A 3 64.96 -8.95 26.50
N LEU A 4 63.83 -9.65 26.63
CA LEU A 4 62.66 -9.44 25.79
C LEU A 4 61.84 -8.25 26.34
N ILE A 5 61.81 -7.17 25.56
CA ILE A 5 60.89 -6.04 25.80
C ILE A 5 59.57 -6.34 25.12
N GLY A 6 58.55 -6.66 25.91
CA GLY A 6 57.18 -6.80 25.42
C GLY A 6 56.56 -5.44 25.16
N VAL A 7 56.18 -5.18 23.95
CA VAL A 7 55.35 -4.00 23.57
C VAL A 7 53.89 -4.36 23.75
N LEU A 8 53.24 -3.83 24.77
CA LEU A 8 51.78 -3.86 24.93
C LEU A 8 51.16 -2.84 23.94
N VAL A 9 50.53 -3.35 22.89
CA VAL A 9 49.66 -2.55 22.04
C VAL A 9 48.26 -2.54 22.67
N SER A 10 47.91 -1.44 23.30
CA SER A 10 46.55 -1.19 23.78
C SER A 10 45.68 -0.86 22.58
N ALA A 11 44.77 -1.81 22.24
CA ALA A 11 43.73 -1.60 21.26
C ALA A 11 42.64 -0.71 21.89
N SER A 12 42.69 0.60 21.68
CA SER A 12 41.56 1.46 21.97
C SER A 12 40.50 1.25 20.92
N ALA A 13 39.44 0.48 21.30
CA ALA A 13 38.25 0.36 20.48
C ALA A 13 37.53 1.71 20.45
N LEU A 14 37.63 2.41 19.34
CA LEU A 14 36.86 3.59 19.04
C LEU A 14 35.45 3.14 18.73
N ALA A 15 34.56 3.13 19.73
CA ALA A 15 33.13 2.96 19.53
C ALA A 15 32.58 4.19 18.79
N VAL A 16 32.48 4.13 17.49
CA VAL A 16 31.71 5.10 16.71
C VAL A 16 30.24 4.86 17.05
N LEU A 17 29.75 5.61 18.04
CA LEU A 17 28.31 5.77 18.28
C LEU A 17 27.72 6.49 17.05
N ALA A 18 27.32 5.71 16.04
CA ALA A 18 26.40 6.17 15.04
C ALA A 18 25.07 6.49 15.76
N GLY A 19 24.94 7.72 16.19
CA GLY A 19 23.68 8.28 16.66
C GLY A 19 22.68 8.33 15.52
N THR A 20 22.09 7.19 15.19
CA THR A 20 20.86 7.18 14.40
C THR A 20 19.80 7.80 15.28
N SER A 21 19.60 9.11 15.13
CA SER A 21 18.42 9.80 15.62
C SER A 21 17.21 8.95 15.19
N ARG A 22 16.61 8.21 16.10
CA ARG A 22 15.33 7.53 15.87
C ARG A 22 14.27 8.63 15.76
N ILE A 23 14.17 9.20 14.56
CA ILE A 23 12.99 9.96 14.20
C ILE A 23 11.82 9.01 14.46
N GLY A 24 10.95 9.37 15.40
CA GLY A 24 9.77 8.52 15.70
C GLY A 24 9.04 8.23 14.39
N THR A 25 8.57 6.99 14.22
CA THR A 25 8.00 6.52 12.94
C THR A 25 6.91 7.45 12.38
N GLY A 26 6.13 8.12 13.25
CA GLY A 26 5.19 9.16 12.83
C GLY A 26 5.87 10.43 12.29
N ALA A 27 7.09 10.76 12.71
CA ALA A 27 7.86 11.87 12.16
C ALA A 27 8.34 11.54 10.73
N ARG A 28 8.77 10.30 10.49
CA ARG A 28 9.20 9.86 9.15
C ARG A 28 8.03 9.87 8.15
N ALA A 29 6.86 9.38 8.53
CA ALA A 29 5.67 9.44 7.68
C ALA A 29 5.32 10.89 7.31
N ARG A 30 5.30 11.81 8.27
CA ARG A 30 5.04 13.24 8.01
C ARG A 30 6.09 13.88 7.10
N GLU A 31 7.36 13.53 7.27
CA GLU A 31 8.44 13.98 6.40
C GLU A 31 8.20 13.52 4.95
N LEU A 32 7.92 12.23 4.74
CA LEU A 32 7.64 11.66 3.42
C LEU A 32 6.43 12.31 2.77
N ILE A 33 5.31 12.51 3.50
CA ILE A 33 4.11 13.19 3.01
C ILE A 33 4.47 14.57 2.49
N ARG A 34 5.28 15.33 3.23
CA ARG A 34 5.71 16.70 2.83
C ARG A 34 6.64 16.64 1.62
N LEU A 35 7.68 15.80 1.64
CA LEU A 35 8.70 15.74 0.58
C LEU A 35 8.12 15.23 -0.75
N LEU A 36 7.18 14.30 -0.72
CA LEU A 36 6.51 13.73 -1.90
C LEU A 36 5.23 14.49 -2.27
N ASN A 37 4.97 15.65 -1.60
CA ASN A 37 3.78 16.49 -1.84
C ASN A 37 2.47 15.69 -1.82
N MET A 38 2.35 14.73 -0.91
CA MET A 38 1.18 13.87 -0.81
C MET A 38 0.00 14.60 -0.14
N LYS A 39 -1.21 14.29 -0.59
CA LYS A 39 -2.47 14.85 -0.06
C LYS A 39 -3.40 13.72 0.36
N VAL A 40 -4.25 13.99 1.35
CA VAL A 40 -5.28 13.03 1.77
C VAL A 40 -6.21 12.73 0.60
N LEU A 41 -6.48 11.46 0.36
CA LEU A 41 -7.45 10.99 -0.64
C LEU A 41 -8.84 10.90 0.03
N PRO A 42 -9.80 11.77 -0.32
CA PRO A 42 -10.96 12.02 0.54
C PRO A 42 -11.87 10.82 0.81
N LYS A 43 -12.19 10.02 -0.23
CA LYS A 43 -13.12 8.90 -0.10
C LYS A 43 -12.42 7.58 0.22
N GLU A 44 -11.31 7.33 -0.43
CA GLU A 44 -10.56 6.09 -0.28
C GLU A 44 -9.70 6.08 0.99
N SER A 45 -9.41 7.27 1.57
CA SER A 45 -8.48 7.46 2.68
C SER A 45 -7.00 7.25 2.28
N GLY A 46 -6.07 7.45 3.23
CA GLY A 46 -4.65 7.47 2.94
C GLY A 46 -4.18 8.75 2.25
N TYR A 47 -2.93 8.75 1.81
CA TYR A 47 -2.28 9.88 1.16
C TYR A 47 -1.84 9.51 -0.25
N LEU A 48 -2.08 10.40 -1.21
CA LEU A 48 -1.70 10.24 -2.62
C LEU A 48 -0.74 11.35 -3.04
N GLY A 49 0.32 10.99 -3.76
CA GLY A 49 1.26 11.91 -4.40
C GLY A 49 1.46 11.53 -5.87
N ILE A 50 1.24 12.46 -6.81
CA ILE A 50 1.38 12.19 -8.23
C ILE A 50 2.86 12.05 -8.61
N ILE A 51 3.21 10.99 -9.35
CA ILE A 51 4.54 10.79 -9.94
C ILE A 51 4.50 11.26 -11.41
N GLY A 52 3.57 10.73 -12.20
CA GLY A 52 3.48 11.09 -13.60
C GLY A 52 2.48 10.27 -14.41
N VAL A 53 2.37 10.64 -15.67
CA VAL A 53 1.52 9.97 -16.66
C VAL A 53 2.34 9.77 -17.94
N SER A 54 2.25 8.59 -18.56
CA SER A 54 2.96 8.28 -19.80
C SER A 54 2.52 9.18 -20.95
N GLY A 55 3.48 9.59 -21.77
CA GLY A 55 3.18 10.28 -23.04
C GLY A 55 2.65 9.36 -24.14
N GLN A 56 2.85 8.04 -24.00
CA GLN A 56 2.33 7.05 -24.95
C GLN A 56 0.85 6.79 -24.72
N LYS A 57 0.11 6.50 -25.76
CA LYS A 57 -1.33 6.27 -25.71
C LYS A 57 -1.69 4.87 -26.20
N VAL A 58 -2.78 4.35 -25.68
CA VAL A 58 -3.43 3.09 -26.09
C VAL A 58 -4.93 3.33 -26.27
N ALA A 59 -5.53 2.69 -27.25
CA ALA A 59 -6.98 2.76 -27.46
C ALA A 59 -7.68 1.80 -26.49
N VAL A 60 -8.61 2.31 -25.70
CA VAL A 60 -9.45 1.54 -24.76
C VAL A 60 -10.87 2.06 -24.85
N ASP A 61 -11.82 1.19 -25.17
CA ASP A 61 -13.25 1.53 -25.31
C ASP A 61 -13.48 2.76 -26.23
N GLY A 62 -12.75 2.86 -27.35
CA GLY A 62 -12.83 3.96 -28.31
C GLY A 62 -12.17 5.27 -27.86
N ARG A 63 -11.46 5.29 -26.72
CA ARG A 63 -10.75 6.45 -26.15
C ARG A 63 -9.24 6.24 -26.19
N ALA A 64 -8.50 7.31 -26.44
CA ALA A 64 -7.03 7.30 -26.31
C ALA A 64 -6.64 7.63 -24.87
N LEU A 65 -6.22 6.63 -24.12
CA LEU A 65 -5.72 6.76 -22.74
C LEU A 65 -4.20 6.67 -22.74
N ALA A 66 -3.53 7.26 -21.73
CA ALA A 66 -2.12 6.98 -21.52
C ALA A 66 -1.93 5.50 -21.15
N VAL A 67 -0.83 4.89 -21.61
CA VAL A 67 -0.56 3.48 -21.31
C VAL A 67 -0.37 3.23 -19.83
N GLN A 68 0.00 4.28 -19.05
CA GLN A 68 0.22 4.16 -17.62
C GLN A 68 0.11 5.51 -16.92
N SER A 69 -0.38 5.51 -15.68
CA SER A 69 -0.19 6.58 -14.69
C SER A 69 0.43 6.01 -13.42
N GLN A 70 1.25 6.84 -12.72
CA GLN A 70 1.94 6.42 -11.51
C GLN A 70 1.75 7.45 -10.40
N ASN A 71 1.67 6.93 -9.17
CA ASN A 71 1.61 7.78 -7.98
C ASN A 71 2.27 7.09 -6.77
N TYR A 72 2.60 7.90 -5.75
CA TYR A 72 2.85 7.41 -4.41
C TYR A 72 1.52 7.25 -3.68
N TYR A 73 1.42 6.20 -2.88
CA TYR A 73 0.32 5.99 -1.97
C TYR A 73 0.85 5.64 -0.59
N MET A 74 0.24 6.17 0.46
CA MET A 74 0.68 5.90 1.83
C MET A 74 -0.51 5.69 2.76
N LEU A 75 -0.42 4.61 3.54
CA LEU A 75 -1.22 4.42 4.75
C LEU A 75 -0.40 4.80 5.97
N THR A 76 -1.06 5.34 6.99
CA THR A 76 -0.47 5.67 8.29
C THR A 76 -1.34 5.09 9.40
N ARG A 77 -0.83 5.13 10.63
CA ARG A 77 -1.61 4.68 11.80
C ARG A 77 -2.89 5.50 12.01
N GLU A 78 -2.90 6.76 11.60
CA GLU A 78 -4.06 7.66 11.66
C GLU A 78 -5.07 7.38 10.54
N LEU A 79 -4.59 6.92 9.39
CA LEU A 79 -5.39 6.54 8.22
C LEU A 79 -4.97 5.11 7.78
N PRO A 80 -5.35 4.07 8.57
CA PRO A 80 -4.82 2.73 8.38
C PRO A 80 -5.54 1.92 7.29
N ILE A 81 -6.65 2.41 6.75
CA ILE A 81 -7.47 1.70 5.76
C ILE A 81 -7.55 2.52 4.49
N ASN A 82 -7.28 1.89 3.35
CA ASN A 82 -7.74 2.32 2.05
C ASN A 82 -9.08 1.63 1.80
N TYR A 83 -10.15 2.42 1.80
CA TYR A 83 -11.50 1.87 1.74
C TYR A 83 -11.83 1.24 0.39
N LEU A 84 -12.80 0.35 0.41
CA LEU A 84 -13.23 -0.44 -0.73
C LEU A 84 -13.47 0.40 -1.97
N HIS A 85 -12.78 0.06 -3.04
CA HIS A 85 -12.93 0.68 -4.34
C HIS A 85 -12.70 -0.34 -5.46
N TRP A 86 -13.23 -0.03 -6.63
CA TRP A 86 -13.11 -0.80 -7.86
C TRP A 86 -12.40 0.07 -8.90
N LEU A 87 -11.45 -0.51 -9.63
CA LEU A 87 -10.75 0.14 -10.71
C LEU A 87 -10.91 -0.66 -12.00
N ALA A 88 -11.13 0.05 -13.13
CA ALA A 88 -11.10 -0.58 -14.44
C ALA A 88 -9.69 -0.96 -14.91
N PRO A 89 -8.63 -0.14 -14.69
CA PRO A 89 -7.26 -0.51 -15.03
C PRO A 89 -6.68 -1.57 -14.08
N ASP A 90 -5.66 -2.28 -14.56
CA ASP A 90 -4.75 -3.03 -13.71
C ASP A 90 -4.01 -2.07 -12.77
N ASP A 91 -3.75 -2.50 -11.55
CA ASP A 91 -3.08 -1.68 -10.54
C ASP A 91 -1.97 -2.49 -9.84
N THR A 92 -0.73 -2.10 -10.07
CA THR A 92 0.44 -2.71 -9.45
C THR A 92 0.95 -1.84 -8.31
N HIS A 93 1.01 -2.39 -7.11
CA HIS A 93 1.58 -1.74 -5.93
C HIS A 93 2.95 -2.33 -5.59
N ILE A 94 3.89 -1.46 -5.26
CA ILE A 94 5.26 -1.79 -4.89
C ILE A 94 5.56 -1.16 -3.54
N LEU A 95 5.95 -1.95 -2.55
CA LEU A 95 6.36 -1.43 -1.24
C LEU A 95 7.70 -0.71 -1.37
N ILE A 96 7.74 0.55 -0.92
CA ILE A 96 8.96 1.36 -0.90
C ILE A 96 9.55 1.37 0.52
N GLU A 97 8.72 1.64 1.54
CA GLU A 97 9.19 1.79 2.92
C GLU A 97 8.05 1.50 3.91
N GLY A 98 8.37 0.90 5.07
CA GLY A 98 7.40 0.57 6.10
C GLY A 98 6.64 -0.74 5.83
N GLY A 99 5.35 -0.79 6.15
CA GLY A 99 4.52 -1.97 6.04
C GLY A 99 4.62 -2.92 7.24
N PRO A 100 4.02 -4.12 7.18
CA PRO A 100 3.28 -4.64 6.02
C PRO A 100 1.85 -4.10 5.88
N VAL A 101 1.21 -4.39 4.73
CA VAL A 101 -0.16 -4.01 4.38
C VAL A 101 -0.93 -5.23 3.89
N ASP A 102 -2.10 -5.48 4.44
CA ASP A 102 -3.02 -6.50 3.95
C ASP A 102 -3.86 -5.95 2.80
N TYR A 103 -3.86 -6.66 1.68
CA TYR A 103 -4.71 -6.44 0.50
C TYR A 103 -5.85 -7.42 0.52
N PHE A 104 -7.07 -6.92 0.45
CA PHE A 104 -8.31 -7.69 0.30
C PHE A 104 -8.80 -7.48 -1.12
N ILE A 105 -8.75 -8.51 -1.95
CA ILE A 105 -9.06 -8.45 -3.39
C ILE A 105 -10.30 -9.30 -3.65
N PHE A 106 -11.26 -8.74 -4.39
CA PHE A 106 -12.55 -9.38 -4.67
C PHE A 106 -12.75 -9.43 -6.19
N HIS A 107 -12.78 -10.63 -6.72
CA HIS A 107 -12.82 -10.90 -8.15
C HIS A 107 -14.24 -10.84 -8.72
N PRO A 108 -14.38 -10.54 -10.03
CA PRO A 108 -15.70 -10.56 -10.69
C PRO A 108 -16.41 -11.90 -10.64
N ASP A 109 -15.69 -13.01 -10.50
CA ASP A 109 -16.24 -14.37 -10.37
C ASP A 109 -16.77 -14.72 -8.95
N GLY A 110 -16.60 -13.82 -7.99
CA GLY A 110 -17.05 -14.02 -6.60
C GLY A 110 -15.97 -14.55 -5.66
N ARG A 111 -14.77 -14.87 -6.12
CA ARG A 111 -13.64 -15.22 -5.26
C ARG A 111 -13.16 -14.00 -4.48
N ALA A 112 -12.67 -14.24 -3.25
CA ALA A 112 -11.99 -13.25 -2.45
C ALA A 112 -10.64 -13.81 -1.98
N GLU A 113 -9.60 -13.00 -2.06
CA GLU A 113 -8.27 -13.36 -1.60
C GLU A 113 -7.68 -12.27 -0.71
N LYS A 114 -6.73 -12.68 0.14
CA LYS A 114 -5.97 -11.77 0.99
C LYS A 114 -4.49 -12.03 0.74
N ILE A 115 -3.76 -10.97 0.40
CA ILE A 115 -2.31 -10.99 0.16
C ILE A 115 -1.68 -9.92 1.04
N THR A 116 -0.52 -10.21 1.63
CA THR A 116 0.21 -9.23 2.44
C THR A 116 1.38 -8.64 1.65
N LEU A 117 1.32 -7.33 1.39
CA LEU A 117 2.42 -6.56 0.83
C LEU A 117 3.43 -6.28 1.94
N GLY A 118 4.64 -6.81 1.80
CA GLY A 118 5.67 -6.71 2.82
C GLY A 118 7.00 -7.30 2.38
N MET A 119 8.01 -7.23 3.25
CA MET A 119 9.37 -7.67 2.93
C MET A 119 9.74 -9.01 3.59
N ASN A 120 8.88 -9.58 4.42
CA ASN A 120 9.14 -10.89 5.04
C ASN A 120 8.68 -12.03 4.13
N LEU A 121 9.45 -12.31 3.09
CA LEU A 121 9.15 -13.35 2.10
C LEU A 121 9.01 -14.73 2.73
N ALA A 122 9.78 -15.01 3.81
CA ALA A 122 9.71 -16.28 4.53
C ALA A 122 8.36 -16.48 5.26
N ALA A 123 7.65 -15.39 5.59
CA ALA A 123 6.31 -15.41 6.15
C ALA A 123 5.20 -15.37 5.07
N GLY A 124 5.56 -15.43 3.79
CA GLY A 124 4.61 -15.38 2.68
C GLY A 124 4.20 -13.96 2.26
N GLU A 125 4.90 -12.92 2.74
CA GLU A 125 4.71 -11.57 2.24
C GLU A 125 5.33 -11.41 0.84
N THR A 126 4.85 -10.42 0.09
CA THR A 126 5.41 -10.05 -1.22
C THR A 126 5.65 -8.55 -1.31
N PRO A 127 6.78 -8.09 -1.87
CA PRO A 127 7.05 -6.65 -2.03
C PRO A 127 6.26 -6.01 -3.18
N VAL A 128 5.61 -6.82 -4.03
CA VAL A 128 4.83 -6.35 -5.18
C VAL A 128 3.53 -7.12 -5.26
N ILE A 129 2.42 -6.41 -5.45
CA ILE A 129 1.08 -6.98 -5.70
C ILE A 129 0.52 -6.36 -6.97
N ALA A 130 0.11 -7.18 -7.93
CA ALA A 130 -0.65 -6.77 -9.10
C ALA A 130 -2.11 -7.16 -8.91
N VAL A 131 -3.00 -6.17 -8.89
CA VAL A 131 -4.45 -6.36 -8.84
C VAL A 131 -5.01 -6.19 -10.25
N PRO A 132 -5.64 -7.23 -10.83
CA PRO A 132 -6.23 -7.13 -12.17
C PRO A 132 -7.34 -6.09 -12.21
N GLY A 133 -7.46 -5.40 -13.34
CA GLY A 133 -8.57 -4.50 -13.61
C GLY A 133 -9.91 -5.20 -13.46
N GLY A 134 -10.92 -4.46 -13.01
CA GLY A 134 -12.25 -5.01 -12.75
C GLY A 134 -12.43 -5.68 -11.40
N CYS A 135 -11.38 -5.83 -10.60
CA CYS A 135 -11.48 -6.28 -9.22
C CYS A 135 -11.85 -5.13 -8.28
N TRP A 136 -12.57 -5.46 -7.20
CA TRP A 136 -12.65 -4.60 -6.02
C TRP A 136 -11.47 -4.88 -5.12
N LYS A 137 -10.98 -3.86 -4.43
CA LYS A 137 -9.95 -4.02 -3.41
C LYS A 137 -10.11 -3.06 -2.25
N ALA A 138 -9.57 -3.43 -1.11
CA ALA A 138 -9.32 -2.57 0.05
C ALA A 138 -7.97 -2.94 0.66
N LEU A 139 -7.34 -1.98 1.33
CA LEU A 139 -6.05 -2.19 1.97
C LEU A 139 -6.15 -1.86 3.45
N ARG A 140 -5.41 -2.60 4.28
CA ARG A 140 -5.29 -2.31 5.72
C ARG A 140 -3.84 -2.38 6.14
N LEU A 141 -3.35 -1.29 6.73
CA LEU A 141 -2.05 -1.26 7.38
C LEU A 141 -2.05 -2.27 8.55
N HIS A 142 -1.01 -3.08 8.64
CA HIS A 142 -0.90 -4.07 9.70
C HIS A 142 -0.84 -3.40 11.08
N PRO A 143 -1.47 -3.95 12.14
CA PRO A 143 -1.54 -3.31 13.46
C PRO A 143 -0.19 -2.93 14.08
N GLY A 144 0.87 -3.69 13.77
CA GLY A 144 2.24 -3.41 14.23
C GLY A 144 2.98 -2.34 13.42
N ALA A 145 2.46 -1.93 12.25
CA ALA A 145 3.10 -0.96 11.38
C ALA A 145 2.70 0.47 11.76
N SER A 146 3.60 1.41 11.50
CA SER A 146 3.35 2.84 11.75
C SER A 146 2.91 3.57 10.48
N TYR A 147 3.38 3.11 9.33
CA TYR A 147 3.02 3.56 7.99
C TYR A 147 3.48 2.54 6.96
N ALA A 148 2.99 2.68 5.74
CA ALA A 148 3.50 2.01 4.55
C ALA A 148 3.47 2.98 3.38
N LEU A 149 4.63 3.27 2.79
CA LEU A 149 4.77 4.02 1.56
C LEU A 149 4.88 3.04 0.40
N MET A 150 4.04 3.22 -0.59
CA MET A 150 3.98 2.42 -1.81
C MET A 150 4.10 3.32 -3.04
N ALA A 151 4.64 2.79 -4.14
CA ALA A 151 4.33 3.28 -5.48
C ALA A 151 3.23 2.42 -6.06
N ASN A 152 2.32 3.02 -6.84
CA ASN A 152 1.44 2.25 -7.68
C ASN A 152 1.44 2.73 -9.13
N ALA A 153 1.18 1.80 -10.03
CA ALA A 153 1.12 2.00 -11.47
C ALA A 153 -0.18 1.43 -12.01
N LEU A 154 -0.99 2.29 -12.62
CA LEU A 154 -2.26 1.91 -13.24
C LEU A 154 -2.08 1.81 -14.76
N SER A 155 -2.51 0.71 -15.35
CA SER A 155 -2.44 0.44 -16.78
C SER A 155 -3.82 -0.02 -17.33
N PRO A 156 -4.43 0.77 -18.23
CA PRO A 156 -4.09 2.13 -18.66
C PRO A 156 -4.28 3.16 -17.53
N GLU A 157 -4.00 4.44 -17.80
CA GLU A 157 -4.05 5.51 -16.81
C GLU A 157 -5.37 5.57 -16.03
N PHE A 158 -5.27 6.11 -14.80
CA PHE A 158 -6.44 6.47 -14.01
C PHE A 158 -7.25 7.57 -14.71
N THR A 159 -8.58 7.37 -14.75
CA THR A 159 -9.54 8.44 -15.06
C THR A 159 -10.73 8.36 -14.08
N PRO A 160 -11.32 9.50 -13.67
CA PRO A 160 -12.38 9.53 -12.66
C PRO A 160 -13.63 8.71 -12.98
N ASP A 161 -13.91 8.49 -14.26
CA ASP A 161 -15.05 7.69 -14.72
C ASP A 161 -14.79 6.17 -14.67
N ARG A 162 -13.56 5.77 -14.36
CA ARG A 162 -13.12 4.37 -14.31
C ARG A 162 -12.82 3.88 -12.88
N VAL A 163 -13.39 4.54 -11.88
CA VAL A 163 -13.33 4.17 -10.47
C VAL A 163 -14.75 4.12 -9.86
N ARG A 164 -14.98 3.19 -8.95
CA ARG A 164 -16.16 3.13 -8.07
C ARG A 164 -15.68 3.01 -6.65
N ILE A 165 -16.28 3.74 -5.72
CA ILE A 165 -15.86 3.77 -4.32
C ILE A 165 -17.06 3.42 -3.45
N GLY A 166 -16.86 2.45 -2.54
CA GLY A 166 -17.90 1.96 -1.65
C GLY A 166 -18.84 0.95 -2.31
N ALA A 167 -19.64 0.31 -1.50
CA ALA A 167 -20.64 -0.68 -1.91
C ALA A 167 -21.75 -0.79 -0.87
N GLY A 168 -22.83 -1.50 -1.21
CA GLY A 168 -24.00 -1.70 -0.35
C GLY A 168 -24.20 -3.16 0.07
N LEU A 169 -25.42 -3.46 0.51
CA LEU A 169 -25.77 -4.75 1.07
C LEU A 169 -25.66 -5.91 0.05
N SER A 170 -25.97 -5.65 -1.22
CA SER A 170 -25.87 -6.64 -2.30
C SER A 170 -24.43 -7.16 -2.46
N TRP A 171 -23.46 -6.23 -2.43
CA TRP A 171 -22.04 -6.56 -2.50
C TRP A 171 -21.57 -7.33 -1.25
N VAL A 172 -21.98 -6.92 -0.05
CA VAL A 172 -21.65 -7.65 1.19
C VAL A 172 -22.19 -9.07 1.15
N ARG A 173 -23.46 -9.27 0.76
CA ARG A 173 -24.05 -10.61 0.62
C ARG A 173 -23.28 -11.48 -0.37
N ARG A 174 -22.82 -10.91 -1.46
CA ARG A 174 -22.07 -11.62 -2.50
C ARG A 174 -20.75 -12.17 -1.99
N PHE A 175 -20.02 -11.40 -1.17
CA PHE A 175 -18.67 -11.76 -0.73
C PHE A 175 -18.60 -12.31 0.70
N THR A 176 -19.69 -12.31 1.47
CA THR A 176 -19.73 -12.98 2.76
C THR A 176 -19.44 -14.47 2.58
N ASN A 177 -18.49 -14.99 3.35
CA ASN A 177 -17.99 -16.38 3.30
C ASN A 177 -17.25 -16.76 1.99
N ALA A 178 -16.92 -15.82 1.11
CA ALA A 178 -16.07 -16.08 -0.06
C ALA A 178 -14.63 -16.49 0.32
N ALA A 179 -14.20 -16.17 1.54
CA ALA A 179 -12.97 -16.64 2.19
C ALA A 179 -13.19 -16.67 3.72
N PRO A 180 -12.36 -17.40 4.50
CA PRO A 180 -12.55 -17.51 5.96
C PRO A 180 -12.57 -16.16 6.70
N TRP A 181 -11.85 -15.16 6.20
CA TRP A 181 -11.80 -13.81 6.77
C TRP A 181 -12.94 -12.88 6.26
N ALA A 182 -13.66 -13.26 5.21
CA ALA A 182 -14.67 -12.44 4.55
C ALA A 182 -16.01 -12.50 5.30
N THR A 183 -16.05 -12.04 6.54
CA THR A 183 -17.28 -11.91 7.34
C THR A 183 -18.01 -10.62 6.95
N ALA A 184 -19.34 -10.59 7.20
CA ALA A 184 -20.12 -9.37 6.94
C ALA A 184 -19.61 -8.15 7.72
N GLU A 185 -19.05 -8.36 8.91
CA GLU A 185 -18.42 -7.31 9.72
C GLU A 185 -17.16 -6.77 9.05
N THR A 186 -16.20 -7.65 8.71
CA THR A 186 -14.97 -7.27 8.00
C THR A 186 -15.28 -6.54 6.69
N LEU A 187 -16.23 -7.03 5.91
CA LEU A 187 -16.61 -6.39 4.64
C LEU A 187 -17.17 -4.98 4.86
N ARG A 188 -17.99 -4.77 5.90
CA ARG A 188 -18.49 -3.43 6.25
C ARG A 188 -17.39 -2.49 6.71
N GLU A 189 -16.44 -2.98 7.51
CA GLU A 189 -15.25 -2.19 7.90
C GLU A 189 -14.45 -1.73 6.68
N LEU A 190 -14.24 -2.61 5.69
CA LEU A 190 -13.52 -2.30 4.47
C LEU A 190 -14.26 -1.29 3.59
N ILE A 191 -15.60 -1.29 3.57
CA ILE A 191 -16.40 -0.27 2.90
C ILE A 191 -16.32 1.07 3.67
N GLY A 192 -16.35 1.02 4.99
CA GLY A 192 -16.25 2.17 5.88
C GLY A 192 -17.33 3.24 5.62
N PRO A 193 -16.94 4.53 5.52
CA PRO A 193 -17.89 5.63 5.36
C PRO A 193 -18.56 5.66 3.97
N ASN A 194 -18.13 4.82 3.03
CA ASN A 194 -18.61 4.83 1.65
C ASN A 194 -19.76 3.81 1.42
N TRP A 195 -20.54 3.54 2.45
CA TRP A 195 -21.70 2.66 2.34
C TRP A 195 -22.73 3.24 1.36
N THR A 196 -23.22 2.41 0.42
CA THR A 196 -24.30 2.80 -0.52
C THR A 196 -25.61 2.15 -0.11
N THR A 197 -26.72 2.84 -0.42
CA THR A 197 -28.08 2.40 -0.08
C THR A 197 -28.74 1.54 -1.17
N GLU A 198 -27.95 0.76 -1.91
CA GLU A 198 -28.46 -0.17 -2.92
C GLU A 198 -29.34 -1.28 -2.34
#